data_27095dc9efacfe3128513cc96a681501
#
_entry.id   27095dc9efacfe3128513cc96a681501
#
_cell.length_a   1.000
_cell.length_b   1.000
_cell.length_c   1.000
_cell.angle_alpha   90.00
_cell.angle_beta   90.00
_cell.angle_gamma   90.00
#
_symmetry.space_group_name_H-M   'P 1'
#
loop_
_entity.id
_entity.type
_entity.pdbx_description
1 polymer ?
#
loop_
_entity_poly.entity_id
_entity_poly.type
_entity_poly.pdbx_seq_one_letter_code
_entity_poly.pdbx_strand_id
1 'polypeptide(L)'
;MTEPRTITFLGGHEIDALGLSDTEIVDAVERGLLAQGLGQTVIEPRMHLVPDPGVDGHFNVLRGYVAPLHLAGVKVVGDFADNYRAGLPSEFAMLNLFDPGTGAPVAVLDATAITSMRTGALTAIGARYLARPDARVLGHVGSRGTSYWNIRLLDRIFDFAEIRVHSRRPESREEFARRLE
;
A
#
# COMPACT_ATOMS: atom_id res chain seq x y z
N MET A 1 15.61 37.17 5.82
CA MET A 1 16.21 35.84 6.01
C MET A 1 15.01 34.88 6.08
N THR A 2 14.90 33.92 5.16
CA THR A 2 13.88 32.89 5.22
C THR A 2 14.28 31.89 6.32
N GLU A 3 13.34 31.52 7.19
CA GLU A 3 13.58 30.47 8.19
C GLU A 3 14.01 29.16 7.50
N PRO A 4 14.94 28.40 8.11
CA PRO A 4 15.36 27.12 7.57
C PRO A 4 14.16 26.17 7.51
N ARG A 5 13.89 25.58 6.35
CA ARG A 5 12.83 24.59 6.18
C ARG A 5 13.32 23.21 6.60
N THR A 6 12.54 22.53 7.39
CA THR A 6 12.82 21.15 7.81
C THR A 6 12.09 20.18 6.89
N ILE A 7 12.78 19.13 6.45
CA ILE A 7 12.19 17.99 5.75
C ILE A 7 12.18 16.81 6.71
N THR A 8 11.01 16.19 6.89
CA THR A 8 10.88 14.99 7.71
C THR A 8 11.31 13.76 6.91
N PHE A 9 12.21 12.95 7.48
CA PHE A 9 12.59 11.64 6.93
C PHE A 9 12.06 10.56 7.85
N LEU A 10 11.27 9.61 7.31
CA LEU A 10 10.78 8.44 8.03
C LEU A 10 11.19 7.18 7.28
N GLY A 11 12.07 6.39 7.87
CA GLY A 11 12.42 5.06 7.38
C GLY A 11 11.37 4.01 7.77
N GLY A 12 11.56 2.77 7.35
CA GLY A 12 10.61 1.68 7.62
C GLY A 12 10.35 1.46 9.10
N HIS A 13 11.40 1.56 9.94
CA HIS A 13 11.27 1.41 11.39
C HIS A 13 10.39 2.50 12.03
N GLU A 14 10.57 3.75 11.62
CA GLU A 14 9.75 4.86 12.10
C GLU A 14 8.30 4.73 11.64
N ILE A 15 8.06 4.27 10.41
CA ILE A 15 6.71 3.98 9.91
C ILE A 15 6.04 2.88 10.73
N ASP A 16 6.75 1.79 11.03
CA ASP A 16 6.22 0.70 11.86
C ASP A 16 5.96 1.16 13.29
N ALA A 17 6.83 2.00 13.84
CA ALA A 17 6.70 2.56 15.19
C ALA A 17 5.50 3.52 15.37
N LEU A 18 4.90 4.02 14.28
CA LEU A 18 3.64 4.80 14.36
C LEU A 18 2.47 3.97 14.90
N GLY A 19 2.54 2.63 14.82
CA GLY A 19 1.53 1.75 15.36
C GLY A 19 0.14 1.96 14.78
N LEU A 20 0.04 2.28 13.48
CA LEU A 20 -1.24 2.55 12.82
C LEU A 20 -2.20 1.38 13.00
N SER A 21 -3.38 1.64 13.51
CA SER A 21 -4.44 0.66 13.64
C SER A 21 -5.06 0.31 12.28
N ASP A 22 -5.65 -0.88 12.17
CA ASP A 22 -6.34 -1.32 10.97
C ASP A 22 -7.46 -0.36 10.54
N THR A 23 -8.16 0.22 11.53
CA THR A 23 -9.23 1.21 11.29
C THR A 23 -8.66 2.48 10.70
N GLU A 24 -7.57 3.03 11.26
CA GLU A 24 -6.94 4.25 10.73
C GLU A 24 -6.46 4.06 9.28
N ILE A 25 -5.92 2.87 8.96
CA ILE A 25 -5.47 2.54 7.60
C ILE A 25 -6.66 2.53 6.63
N VAL A 26 -7.75 1.83 6.98
CA VAL A 26 -8.95 1.74 6.15
C VAL A 26 -9.59 3.10 5.97
N ASP A 27 -9.79 3.87 7.06
CA ASP A 27 -10.43 5.18 7.05
C ASP A 27 -9.62 6.20 6.22
N ALA A 28 -8.28 6.15 6.29
CA ALA A 28 -7.44 7.03 5.50
C ALA A 28 -7.60 6.77 4.00
N VAL A 29 -7.64 5.50 3.59
CA VAL A 29 -7.83 5.11 2.18
C VAL A 29 -9.26 5.44 1.71
N GLU A 30 -10.28 5.19 2.54
CA GLU A 30 -11.68 5.49 2.21
C GLU A 30 -11.91 7.00 2.02
N ARG A 31 -11.31 7.84 2.89
CA ARG A 31 -11.32 9.30 2.69
C ARG A 31 -10.66 9.73 1.38
N GLY A 32 -9.54 9.08 1.00
CA GLY A 32 -8.88 9.33 -0.27
C GLY A 32 -9.77 8.98 -1.47
N LEU A 33 -10.46 7.83 -1.43
CA LEU A 33 -11.41 7.40 -2.46
C LEU A 33 -12.62 8.34 -2.56
N LEU A 34 -13.16 8.78 -1.42
CA LEU A 34 -14.24 9.76 -1.37
C LEU A 34 -13.81 11.08 -2.00
N ALA A 35 -12.65 11.59 -1.65
CA ALA A 35 -12.09 12.80 -2.25
C ALA A 35 -11.93 12.66 -3.76
N GLN A 36 -11.50 11.49 -4.23
CA GLN A 36 -11.41 11.19 -5.66
C GLN A 36 -12.79 11.19 -6.33
N GLY A 37 -13.77 10.53 -5.74
CA GLY A 37 -15.15 10.51 -6.25
C GLY A 37 -15.79 11.89 -6.31
N LEU A 38 -15.40 12.80 -5.42
CA LEU A 38 -15.85 14.20 -5.40
C LEU A 38 -15.02 15.13 -6.31
N GLY A 39 -14.07 14.61 -7.07
CA GLY A 39 -13.20 15.42 -7.94
C GLY A 39 -12.20 16.31 -7.19
N GLN A 40 -11.90 15.99 -5.94
CA GLN A 40 -10.99 16.73 -5.06
C GLN A 40 -9.54 16.19 -5.10
N THR A 41 -9.21 15.44 -6.13
CA THR A 41 -7.86 14.93 -6.35
C THR A 41 -7.41 15.16 -7.79
N VAL A 42 -6.11 15.28 -7.96
CA VAL A 42 -5.47 15.15 -9.27
C VAL A 42 -4.60 13.91 -9.22
N ILE A 43 -4.96 12.88 -9.98
CA ILE A 43 -4.21 11.63 -10.07
C ILE A 43 -3.86 11.39 -11.53
N GLU A 44 -2.59 11.45 -11.82
CA GLU A 44 -2.07 11.22 -13.15
C GLU A 44 -1.80 9.73 -13.40
N PRO A 45 -1.90 9.25 -14.64
CA PRO A 45 -1.52 7.89 -14.97
C PRO A 45 -0.09 7.58 -14.52
N ARG A 46 0.11 6.38 -13.97
CA ARG A 46 1.46 5.93 -13.58
C ARG A 46 2.36 5.82 -14.80
N MET A 47 3.63 6.12 -14.61
CA MET A 47 4.67 5.90 -15.60
C MET A 47 5.47 4.66 -15.23
N HIS A 48 5.83 3.87 -16.25
CA HIS A 48 6.72 2.72 -16.12
C HIS A 48 8.11 3.10 -16.60
N LEU A 49 9.12 2.74 -15.83
CA LEU A 49 10.51 2.81 -16.20
C LEU A 49 11.08 1.39 -16.13
N VAL A 50 11.43 0.81 -17.27
CA VAL A 50 12.12 -0.48 -17.39
C VAL A 50 13.59 -0.19 -17.62
N PRO A 51 14.48 -0.45 -16.63
CA PRO A 51 15.89 -0.07 -16.74
C PRO A 51 16.66 -0.93 -17.74
N ASP A 52 16.35 -2.22 -17.80
CA ASP A 52 17.00 -3.19 -18.70
C ASP A 52 15.99 -4.28 -19.07
N PRO A 53 15.78 -4.56 -20.37
CA PRO A 53 14.91 -5.66 -20.83
C PRO A 53 15.34 -7.05 -20.36
N GLY A 54 16.60 -7.24 -19.95
CA GLY A 54 17.11 -8.49 -19.40
C GLY A 54 16.81 -8.72 -17.93
N VAL A 55 16.24 -7.72 -17.23
CA VAL A 55 15.88 -7.79 -15.80
C VAL A 55 14.37 -7.90 -15.67
N ASP A 56 13.89 -8.91 -14.92
CA ASP A 56 12.47 -9.05 -14.61
C ASP A 56 12.08 -8.07 -13.48
N GLY A 57 11.95 -6.81 -13.87
CA GLY A 57 11.61 -5.75 -12.93
C GLY A 57 11.43 -4.39 -13.62
N HIS A 58 10.75 -3.51 -12.91
CA HIS A 58 10.47 -2.16 -13.37
C HIS A 58 10.24 -1.21 -12.20
N PHE A 59 10.29 0.10 -12.49
CA PHE A 59 9.83 1.12 -11.57
C PHE A 59 8.48 1.68 -12.02
N ASN A 60 7.58 1.85 -11.05
CA ASN A 60 6.34 2.58 -11.20
C ASN A 60 6.52 3.96 -10.55
N VAL A 61 6.28 5.03 -11.30
CA VAL A 61 6.23 6.39 -10.78
C VAL A 61 4.78 6.84 -10.74
N LEU A 62 4.27 7.09 -9.54
CA LEU A 62 2.91 7.55 -9.27
C LEU A 62 2.98 8.97 -8.72
N ARG A 63 2.07 9.83 -9.17
CA ARG A 63 2.01 11.20 -8.73
C ARG A 63 0.57 11.66 -8.57
N GLY A 64 0.35 12.54 -7.60
CA GLY A 64 -0.98 13.06 -7.35
C GLY A 64 -1.02 14.19 -6.35
N TYR A 65 -2.19 14.80 -6.26
CA TYR A 65 -2.54 15.83 -5.30
C TYR A 65 -3.88 15.48 -4.67
N VAL A 66 -4.00 15.69 -3.36
CA VAL A 66 -5.23 15.43 -2.59
C VAL A 66 -5.61 16.73 -1.88
N ALA A 67 -6.64 17.41 -2.39
CA ALA A 67 -7.02 18.74 -1.91
C ALA A 67 -7.40 18.77 -0.42
N PRO A 68 -8.21 17.83 0.13
CA PRO A 68 -8.53 17.84 1.55
C PRO A 68 -7.33 17.69 2.50
N LEU A 69 -6.22 17.12 2.03
CA LEU A 69 -4.99 17.00 2.80
C LEU A 69 -4.01 18.15 2.54
N HIS A 70 -4.28 18.96 1.52
CA HIS A 70 -3.34 19.99 1.02
C HIS A 70 -1.93 19.42 0.82
N LEU A 71 -1.83 18.25 0.18
CA LEU A 71 -0.57 17.55 -0.09
C LEU A 71 -0.48 17.09 -1.54
N ALA A 72 0.64 17.37 -2.17
CA ALA A 72 1.06 16.73 -3.41
C ALA A 72 2.12 15.67 -3.11
N GLY A 73 2.19 14.62 -3.92
CA GLY A 73 3.15 13.56 -3.68
C GLY A 73 3.59 12.82 -4.94
N VAL A 74 4.80 12.28 -4.86
CA VAL A 74 5.36 11.37 -5.87
C VAL A 74 5.84 10.12 -5.16
N LYS A 75 5.30 8.97 -5.56
CA LYS A 75 5.73 7.66 -5.07
C LYS A 75 6.45 6.91 -6.19
N VAL A 76 7.63 6.42 -5.88
CA VAL A 76 8.38 5.50 -6.75
C VAL A 76 8.33 4.12 -6.13
N VAL A 77 7.96 3.12 -6.92
CA VAL A 77 7.93 1.71 -6.51
C VAL A 77 8.82 0.92 -7.46
N GLY A 78 9.85 0.28 -6.93
CA GLY A 78 10.60 -0.75 -7.64
C GLY A 78 9.91 -2.09 -7.42
N ASP A 79 9.50 -2.76 -8.50
CA ASP A 79 8.87 -4.08 -8.49
C ASP A 79 9.77 -5.04 -9.28
N PHE A 80 10.44 -5.94 -8.55
CA PHE A 80 11.44 -6.88 -9.07
C PHE A 80 11.10 -8.27 -8.55
N ALA A 81 10.51 -9.09 -9.43
CA ALA A 81 9.96 -10.39 -9.07
C ALA A 81 11.00 -11.36 -8.46
N ASP A 82 12.24 -11.28 -8.90
CA ASP A 82 13.34 -12.17 -8.50
C ASP A 82 14.07 -11.75 -7.20
N ASN A 83 13.72 -10.63 -6.59
CA ASN A 83 14.31 -10.16 -5.33
C ASN A 83 14.28 -11.20 -4.21
N TYR A 84 13.28 -12.09 -4.20
CA TYR A 84 13.18 -13.16 -3.21
C TYR A 84 14.39 -14.11 -3.21
N ARG A 85 15.12 -14.23 -4.33
CA ARG A 85 16.34 -15.03 -4.45
C ARG A 85 17.49 -14.46 -3.63
N ALA A 86 17.46 -13.13 -3.42
CA ALA A 86 18.40 -12.40 -2.59
C ALA A 86 17.86 -12.15 -1.16
N GLY A 87 16.71 -12.75 -0.78
CA GLY A 87 16.06 -12.51 0.51
C GLY A 87 15.45 -11.12 0.66
N LEU A 88 15.22 -10.42 -0.45
CA LEU A 88 14.65 -9.08 -0.46
C LEU A 88 13.14 -9.12 -0.78
N PRO A 89 12.36 -8.11 -0.33
CA PRO A 89 11.00 -7.91 -0.79
C PRO A 89 10.95 -7.74 -2.32
N SER A 90 9.87 -8.20 -2.94
CA SER A 90 9.64 -7.97 -4.38
C SER A 90 9.39 -6.51 -4.71
N GLU A 91 8.89 -5.73 -3.77
CA GLU A 91 8.60 -4.31 -3.92
C GLU A 91 9.32 -3.50 -2.85
N PHE A 92 9.96 -2.41 -3.28
CA PHE A 92 10.42 -1.32 -2.43
C PHE A 92 9.74 -0.03 -2.88
N ALA A 93 9.39 0.84 -1.97
CA ALA A 93 8.74 2.09 -2.33
C ALA A 93 9.25 3.27 -1.50
N MET A 94 9.35 4.42 -2.16
CA MET A 94 9.65 5.71 -1.54
C MET A 94 8.59 6.73 -1.92
N LEU A 95 8.11 7.51 -0.95
CA LEU A 95 7.12 8.55 -1.15
C LEU A 95 7.72 9.91 -0.75
N ASN A 96 7.68 10.85 -1.67
CA ASN A 96 8.03 12.24 -1.41
C ASN A 96 6.76 13.07 -1.36
N LEU A 97 6.60 13.89 -0.31
CA LEU A 97 5.47 14.78 -0.10
C LEU A 97 5.91 16.25 -0.23
N PHE A 98 5.02 17.05 -0.82
CA PHE A 98 5.25 18.45 -1.13
C PHE A 98 4.06 19.31 -0.72
N ASP A 99 4.34 20.52 -0.26
CA ASP A 99 3.36 21.58 -0.13
C ASP A 99 2.94 22.06 -1.53
N PRO A 100 1.66 21.97 -1.91
CA PRO A 100 1.22 22.31 -3.26
C PRO A 100 1.18 23.81 -3.55
N GLY A 101 1.19 24.65 -2.52
CA GLY A 101 1.18 26.11 -2.68
C GLY A 101 2.55 26.69 -2.97
N THR A 102 3.61 26.02 -2.53
CA THR A 102 5.00 26.53 -2.62
C THR A 102 5.94 25.59 -3.37
N GLY A 103 5.54 24.31 -3.58
CA GLY A 103 6.41 23.28 -4.11
C GLY A 103 7.48 22.80 -3.12
N ALA A 104 7.45 23.26 -1.88
CA ALA A 104 8.45 22.90 -0.89
C ALA A 104 8.32 21.41 -0.50
N PRO A 105 9.43 20.66 -0.40
CA PRO A 105 9.40 19.31 0.15
C PRO A 105 9.01 19.35 1.63
N VAL A 106 8.12 18.46 2.02
CA VAL A 106 7.59 18.29 3.39
C VAL A 106 8.18 17.06 4.04
N ALA A 107 8.15 15.91 3.34
CA ALA A 107 8.60 14.65 3.87
C ALA A 107 9.11 13.70 2.79
N VAL A 108 9.99 12.80 3.20
CA VAL A 108 10.44 11.63 2.45
C VAL A 108 10.21 10.39 3.33
N LEU A 109 9.44 9.43 2.83
CA LEU A 109 8.98 8.28 3.58
C LEU A 109 9.42 6.97 2.90
N ASP A 110 9.85 5.97 3.68
CA ASP A 110 9.79 4.59 3.21
C ASP A 110 8.31 4.20 3.08
N ALA A 111 7.89 3.91 1.86
CA ALA A 111 6.50 3.56 1.56
C ALA A 111 6.31 2.07 1.24
N THR A 112 7.29 1.22 1.55
CA THR A 112 7.25 -0.23 1.28
C THR A 112 6.08 -0.88 2.01
N ALA A 113 5.99 -0.70 3.33
CA ALA A 113 4.86 -1.19 4.12
C ALA A 113 3.55 -0.50 3.72
N ILE A 114 3.56 0.83 3.54
CA ILE A 114 2.40 1.63 3.14
C ILE A 114 1.80 1.12 1.82
N THR A 115 2.63 0.67 0.87
CA THR A 115 2.16 0.14 -0.42
C THR A 115 1.28 -1.09 -0.23
N SER A 116 1.66 -2.00 0.66
CA SER A 116 0.86 -3.19 0.97
C SER A 116 -0.38 -2.87 1.81
N MET A 117 -0.25 -2.01 2.83
CA MET A 117 -1.35 -1.57 3.71
C MET A 117 -2.49 -0.92 2.90
N ARG A 118 -2.17 0.08 2.08
CA ARG A 118 -3.19 0.80 1.28
C ARG A 118 -3.87 -0.11 0.26
N THR A 119 -3.17 -1.13 -0.25
CA THR A 119 -3.74 -2.07 -1.21
C THR A 119 -4.71 -3.01 -0.51
N GLY A 120 -4.36 -3.52 0.67
CA GLY A 120 -5.27 -4.29 1.51
C GLY A 120 -6.52 -3.50 1.91
N ALA A 121 -6.35 -2.23 2.29
CA ALA A 121 -7.47 -1.35 2.62
C ALA A 121 -8.42 -1.14 1.43
N LEU A 122 -7.89 -0.93 0.24
CA LEU A 122 -8.71 -0.80 -0.97
C LEU A 122 -9.52 -2.08 -1.25
N THR A 123 -8.91 -3.27 -1.06
CA THR A 123 -9.60 -4.56 -1.18
C THR A 123 -10.74 -4.67 -0.15
N ALA A 124 -10.47 -4.33 1.09
CA ALA A 124 -11.43 -4.38 2.18
C ALA A 124 -12.62 -3.42 1.97
N ILE A 125 -12.35 -2.18 1.55
CA ILE A 125 -13.38 -1.20 1.21
C ILE A 125 -14.22 -1.68 0.04
N GLY A 126 -13.60 -2.17 -1.05
CA GLY A 126 -14.31 -2.73 -2.18
C GLY A 126 -15.23 -3.88 -1.78
N ALA A 127 -14.76 -4.79 -0.93
CA ALA A 127 -15.57 -5.90 -0.44
C ALA A 127 -16.71 -5.42 0.47
N ARG A 128 -16.50 -4.41 1.33
CA ARG A 128 -17.55 -3.82 2.18
C ARG A 128 -18.77 -3.38 1.37
N TYR A 129 -18.55 -2.80 0.20
CA TYR A 129 -19.64 -2.26 -0.64
C TYR A 129 -20.17 -3.26 -1.68
N LEU A 130 -19.39 -4.27 -2.08
CA LEU A 130 -19.70 -5.10 -3.24
C LEU A 130 -19.86 -6.58 -2.92
N ALA A 131 -19.32 -7.07 -1.80
CA ALA A 131 -19.45 -8.47 -1.41
C ALA A 131 -20.78 -8.73 -0.66
N ARG A 132 -21.12 -10.01 -0.54
CA ARG A 132 -22.26 -10.41 0.29
C ARG A 132 -21.95 -10.09 1.76
N PRO A 133 -22.82 -9.38 2.47
CA PRO A 133 -22.57 -8.98 3.86
C PRO A 133 -22.50 -10.16 4.84
N ASP A 134 -23.11 -11.29 4.50
CA ASP A 134 -23.15 -12.54 5.27
C ASP A 134 -22.05 -13.52 4.90
N ALA A 135 -21.02 -13.10 4.17
CA ALA A 135 -19.91 -13.95 3.76
C ALA A 135 -19.14 -14.48 4.98
N ARG A 136 -19.07 -15.81 5.13
CA ARG A 136 -18.41 -16.49 6.26
C ARG A 136 -17.14 -17.25 5.83
N VAL A 137 -16.90 -17.37 4.53
CA VAL A 137 -15.74 -18.06 3.97
C VAL A 137 -15.04 -17.16 2.98
N LEU A 138 -13.75 -16.91 3.22
CA LEU A 138 -12.88 -16.18 2.31
C LEU A 138 -11.99 -17.16 1.52
N GLY A 139 -12.05 -17.10 0.19
CA GLY A 139 -11.07 -17.72 -0.69
C GLY A 139 -10.02 -16.71 -1.14
N HIS A 140 -8.74 -17.01 -0.90
CA HIS A 140 -7.62 -16.12 -1.28
C HIS A 140 -6.58 -16.86 -2.12
N VAL A 141 -6.19 -16.27 -3.24
CA VAL A 141 -5.15 -16.81 -4.13
C VAL A 141 -3.89 -15.96 -4.01
N GLY A 142 -2.79 -16.57 -3.60
CA GLY A 142 -1.51 -15.95 -3.32
C GLY A 142 -1.14 -16.03 -1.83
N SER A 143 0.15 -15.93 -1.52
CA SER A 143 0.68 -15.97 -0.15
C SER A 143 1.85 -15.01 0.07
N ARG A 144 2.04 -14.05 -0.84
CA ARG A 144 3.15 -13.07 -0.82
C ARG A 144 2.64 -11.65 -1.08
N GLY A 145 3.55 -10.69 -1.00
CA GLY A 145 3.24 -9.28 -1.27
C GLY A 145 2.10 -8.77 -0.39
N THR A 146 1.06 -8.25 -1.00
CA THR A 146 -0.09 -7.64 -0.31
C THR A 146 -1.04 -8.63 0.35
N SER A 147 -0.84 -9.96 0.19
CA SER A 147 -1.78 -11.01 0.66
C SER A 147 -2.10 -10.90 2.15
N TYR A 148 -1.09 -10.64 2.99
CA TYR A 148 -1.27 -10.48 4.43
C TYR A 148 -2.23 -9.32 4.75
N TRP A 149 -2.01 -8.16 4.16
CA TRP A 149 -2.84 -6.98 4.40
C TRP A 149 -4.25 -7.13 3.81
N ASN A 150 -4.39 -7.82 2.68
CA ASN A 150 -5.71 -8.13 2.12
C ASN A 150 -6.55 -8.95 3.11
N ILE A 151 -5.99 -10.04 3.63
CA ILE A 151 -6.74 -10.91 4.55
C ILE A 151 -6.97 -10.19 5.88
N ARG A 152 -5.93 -9.60 6.47
CA ARG A 152 -6.03 -8.90 7.75
C ARG A 152 -7.12 -7.84 7.76
N LEU A 153 -7.18 -6.99 6.73
CA LEU A 153 -8.15 -5.90 6.70
C LEU A 153 -9.54 -6.36 6.26
N LEU A 154 -9.67 -7.42 5.47
CA LEU A 154 -10.95 -8.06 5.20
C LEU A 154 -11.55 -8.69 6.46
N ASP A 155 -10.74 -9.36 7.28
CA ASP A 155 -11.17 -9.99 8.52
C ASP A 155 -11.68 -8.97 9.57
N ARG A 156 -11.25 -7.69 9.48
CA ARG A 156 -11.81 -6.60 10.30
C ARG A 156 -13.21 -6.15 9.87
N ILE A 157 -13.61 -6.48 8.65
CA ILE A 157 -14.91 -6.06 8.09
C ILE A 157 -15.91 -7.20 8.11
N PHE A 158 -15.41 -8.43 7.89
CA PHE A 158 -16.21 -9.65 7.85
C PHE A 158 -15.83 -10.56 9.01
N ASP A 159 -16.81 -11.25 9.58
CA ASP A 159 -16.61 -12.28 10.60
C ASP A 159 -16.45 -13.64 9.90
N PHE A 160 -15.26 -13.90 9.35
CA PHE A 160 -15.00 -15.15 8.65
C PHE A 160 -14.88 -16.33 9.63
N ALA A 161 -15.64 -17.41 9.35
CA ALA A 161 -15.47 -18.68 10.01
C ALA A 161 -14.31 -19.51 9.43
N GLU A 162 -13.94 -19.23 8.19
CA GLU A 162 -12.89 -19.96 7.48
C GLU A 162 -12.22 -19.07 6.43
N ILE A 163 -10.88 -19.14 6.38
CA ILE A 163 -10.06 -18.52 5.35
C ILE A 163 -9.29 -19.61 4.60
N ARG A 164 -9.55 -19.76 3.30
CA ARG A 164 -8.91 -20.73 2.41
C ARG A 164 -7.87 -20.05 1.54
N VAL A 165 -6.60 -20.41 1.72
CA VAL A 165 -5.50 -19.85 0.94
C VAL A 165 -4.98 -20.86 -0.06
N HIS A 166 -4.79 -20.44 -1.30
CA HIS A 166 -4.12 -21.21 -2.34
C HIS A 166 -2.84 -20.51 -2.82
N SER A 167 -1.76 -21.26 -2.97
CA SER A 167 -0.55 -20.84 -3.70
C SER A 167 0.13 -22.07 -4.31
N ARG A 168 1.03 -21.87 -5.28
CA ARG A 168 1.71 -22.97 -5.98
C ARG A 168 2.58 -23.82 -5.06
N ARG A 169 3.20 -23.23 -4.04
CA ARG A 169 4.13 -23.90 -3.13
C ARG A 169 3.43 -24.19 -1.80
N PRO A 170 3.37 -25.46 -1.35
CA PRO A 170 2.80 -25.82 -0.06
C PRO A 170 3.45 -25.06 1.11
N GLU A 171 4.79 -25.00 1.12
CA GLU A 171 5.56 -24.36 2.18
C GLU A 171 5.19 -22.90 2.38
N SER A 172 4.97 -22.18 1.24
CA SER A 172 4.54 -20.76 1.28
C SER A 172 3.13 -20.60 1.84
N ARG A 173 2.24 -21.56 1.66
CA ARG A 173 0.90 -21.54 2.26
C ARG A 173 0.94 -21.76 3.76
N GLU A 174 1.74 -22.73 4.21
CA GLU A 174 1.90 -23.07 5.62
C GLU A 174 2.56 -21.94 6.40
N GLU A 175 3.63 -21.34 5.85
CA GLU A 175 4.25 -20.16 6.42
C GLU A 175 3.28 -18.99 6.50
N PHE A 176 2.50 -18.78 5.45
CA PHE A 176 1.52 -17.71 5.40
C PHE A 176 0.37 -17.92 6.40
N ALA A 177 -0.12 -19.15 6.57
CA ALA A 177 -1.12 -19.49 7.58
C ALA A 177 -0.64 -19.15 8.98
N ARG A 178 0.59 -19.57 9.34
CA ARG A 178 1.22 -19.22 10.64
C ARG A 178 1.36 -17.73 10.91
N ARG A 179 1.44 -16.91 9.86
CA ARG A 179 1.51 -15.45 10.02
C ARG A 179 0.15 -14.79 10.27
N LEU A 180 -0.93 -15.50 9.96
CA LEU A 180 -2.31 -15.02 10.15
C LEU A 180 -2.91 -15.45 11.49
N GLU A 181 -2.37 -16.52 12.12
CA GLU A 181 -2.71 -16.98 13.47
C GLU A 181 -2.12 -16.05 14.54
#